data_d238f5ddcf3bdc8bb725916826861f67
#
_entry.id   d238f5ddcf3bdc8bb725916826861f67
#
_cell.length_a   1.000
_cell.length_b   1.000
_cell.length_c   1.000
_cell.angle_alpha   90.00
_cell.angle_beta   90.00
_cell.angle_gamma   90.00
#
_symmetry.space_group_name_H-M   'P 1'
#
loop_
_entity.id
_entity.type
_entity.pdbx_description
1 polymer ?
#
loop_
_entity_poly.entity_id
_entity_poly.type
_entity_poly.pdbx_seq_one_letter_code
_entity_poly.pdbx_strand_id
1 'polypeptide(L)'
;MKVTMKEIAERAGAHPSTVDKVVHHRVGVSDEVRARVQAIINELGYTPNPSGRVLQRQGKVYRISAILVQVDALPYLKKGIERGVKEQTGFDIEITYAVTGFQEAKRQSEYIIKAVEEKADGIILSPINAECVRRAIDRAADAGIPVITTDSDIDGSRRTCCVSIDSARASRIAGR
;
A
#
# COMPACT_ATOMS: atom_id res chain seq x y z
N MET A 1 30.18 -2.35 4.80
CA MET A 1 29.82 -3.16 3.60
C MET A 1 28.33 -3.52 3.74
N LYS A 2 27.56 -3.44 2.64
CA LYS A 2 26.11 -3.71 2.70
C LYS A 2 25.90 -5.23 2.54
N VAL A 3 25.38 -5.89 3.57
CA VAL A 3 25.10 -7.34 3.56
C VAL A 3 24.10 -7.67 2.45
N THR A 4 24.33 -8.76 1.72
CA THR A 4 23.50 -9.20 0.60
C THR A 4 22.79 -10.51 0.92
N MET A 5 21.65 -10.80 0.26
CA MET A 5 20.97 -12.10 0.38
C MET A 5 21.86 -13.28 -0.03
N LYS A 6 22.81 -13.07 -0.94
CA LYS A 6 23.78 -14.08 -1.36
C LYS A 6 24.72 -14.44 -0.22
N GLU A 7 25.23 -13.45 0.49
CA GLU A 7 26.10 -13.66 1.66
C GLU A 7 25.38 -14.40 2.81
N ILE A 8 24.08 -14.05 3.04
CA ILE A 8 23.26 -14.77 4.00
C ILE A 8 23.09 -16.23 3.59
N ALA A 9 22.82 -16.48 2.30
CA ALA A 9 22.66 -17.81 1.74
C ALA A 9 23.93 -18.67 1.90
N GLU A 10 25.08 -18.10 1.62
CA GLU A 10 26.38 -18.74 1.79
C GLU A 10 26.64 -19.10 3.26
N ARG A 11 26.39 -18.16 4.19
CA ARG A 11 26.56 -18.42 5.63
C ARG A 11 25.56 -19.41 6.21
N ALA A 12 24.34 -19.40 5.70
CA ALA A 12 23.29 -20.32 6.14
C ALA A 12 23.39 -21.71 5.52
N GLY A 13 24.30 -21.92 4.56
CA GLY A 13 24.32 -23.16 3.78
C GLY A 13 23.00 -23.41 3.06
N ALA A 14 22.34 -22.37 2.57
CA ALA A 14 21.02 -22.42 1.98
C ALA A 14 21.03 -21.79 0.58
N HIS A 15 20.06 -22.18 -0.26
CA HIS A 15 19.93 -21.55 -1.57
C HIS A 15 19.36 -20.11 -1.42
N PRO A 16 19.75 -19.15 -2.26
CA PRO A 16 19.24 -17.76 -2.20
C PRO A 16 17.71 -17.66 -2.24
N SER A 17 17.02 -18.57 -2.97
CA SER A 17 15.55 -18.61 -2.98
C SER A 17 14.95 -19.04 -1.64
N THR A 18 15.69 -19.82 -0.84
CA THR A 18 15.27 -20.18 0.53
C THR A 18 15.39 -18.98 1.46
N VAL A 19 16.46 -18.21 1.34
CA VAL A 19 16.62 -16.95 2.08
C VAL A 19 15.50 -15.96 1.71
N ASP A 20 15.17 -15.82 0.42
CA ASP A 20 14.05 -14.96 -0.03
C ASP A 20 12.71 -15.39 0.59
N LYS A 21 12.45 -16.70 0.66
CA LYS A 21 11.23 -17.23 1.32
C LYS A 21 11.19 -16.89 2.82
N VAL A 22 12.32 -16.98 3.52
CA VAL A 22 12.41 -16.66 4.96
C VAL A 22 12.21 -15.16 5.18
N VAL A 23 12.91 -14.32 4.44
CA VAL A 23 12.83 -12.85 4.50
C VAL A 23 11.40 -12.35 4.26
N HIS A 24 10.65 -13.04 3.39
CA HIS A 24 9.29 -12.67 3.01
C HIS A 24 8.20 -13.55 3.67
N HIS A 25 8.55 -14.31 4.72
CA HIS A 25 7.64 -15.16 5.48
C HIS A 25 6.81 -16.12 4.62
N ARG A 26 7.36 -16.56 3.47
CA ARG A 26 6.67 -17.50 2.57
C ARG A 26 6.75 -18.92 3.11
N VAL A 27 5.77 -19.75 2.71
CA VAL A 27 5.73 -21.18 3.01
C VAL A 27 6.75 -22.00 2.20
N GLY A 28 7.00 -23.25 2.62
CA GLY A 28 7.90 -24.17 1.90
C GLY A 28 9.37 -24.05 2.32
N VAL A 29 9.60 -23.71 3.60
CA VAL A 29 10.90 -23.78 4.29
C VAL A 29 10.65 -24.46 5.63
N SER A 30 11.49 -25.45 6.00
CA SER A 30 11.39 -26.11 7.31
C SER A 30 11.72 -25.12 8.45
N ASP A 31 11.15 -25.38 9.62
CA ASP A 31 11.33 -24.49 10.79
C ASP A 31 12.81 -24.40 11.21
N GLU A 32 13.56 -25.46 11.10
CA GLU A 32 15.00 -25.52 11.37
C GLU A 32 15.79 -24.58 10.45
N VAL A 33 15.53 -24.66 9.13
CA VAL A 33 16.19 -23.80 8.15
C VAL A 33 15.75 -22.35 8.30
N ARG A 34 14.49 -22.12 8.61
CA ARG A 34 13.95 -20.78 8.91
C ARG A 34 14.65 -20.16 10.12
N ALA A 35 14.77 -20.89 11.23
CA ALA A 35 15.42 -20.41 12.44
C ALA A 35 16.90 -20.08 12.17
N ARG A 36 17.63 -20.93 11.45
CA ARG A 36 19.03 -20.74 11.10
C ARG A 36 19.24 -19.49 10.24
N VAL A 37 18.44 -19.32 9.19
CA VAL A 37 18.52 -18.16 8.31
C VAL A 37 18.15 -16.87 9.06
N GLN A 38 17.12 -16.92 9.93
CA GLN A 38 16.71 -15.77 10.73
C GLN A 38 17.78 -15.34 11.73
N ALA A 39 18.48 -16.28 12.35
CA ALA A 39 19.59 -15.98 13.25
C ALA A 39 20.72 -15.22 12.53
N ILE A 40 21.08 -15.63 11.32
CA ILE A 40 22.10 -14.97 10.51
C ILE A 40 21.64 -13.58 10.03
N ILE A 41 20.36 -13.43 9.66
CA ILE A 41 19.77 -12.12 9.34
C ILE A 41 19.92 -11.15 10.50
N ASN A 42 19.60 -11.60 11.71
CA ASN A 42 19.69 -10.79 12.93
C ASN A 42 21.16 -10.45 13.29
N GLU A 43 22.06 -11.44 13.20
CA GLU A 43 23.51 -11.27 13.45
C GLU A 43 24.13 -10.23 12.52
N LEU A 44 23.79 -10.29 11.23
CA LEU A 44 24.34 -9.40 10.21
C LEU A 44 23.62 -8.04 10.15
N GLY A 45 22.54 -7.84 10.91
CA GLY A 45 21.72 -6.63 10.84
C GLY A 45 21.14 -6.41 9.42
N TYR A 46 20.86 -7.50 8.70
CA TYR A 46 20.34 -7.38 7.34
C TYR A 46 18.93 -6.82 7.35
N THR A 47 18.76 -5.71 6.66
CA THR A 47 17.44 -5.18 6.31
C THR A 47 17.19 -5.43 4.82
N PRO A 48 16.02 -6.01 4.45
CA PRO A 48 15.68 -6.19 3.06
C PRO A 48 15.86 -4.89 2.28
N ASN A 49 16.69 -4.94 1.23
CA ASN A 49 16.90 -3.76 0.39
C ASN A 49 15.73 -3.62 -0.60
N PRO A 50 14.89 -2.57 -0.48
CA PRO A 50 13.84 -2.32 -1.46
C PRO A 50 14.37 -2.17 -2.89
N SER A 51 15.63 -1.70 -3.02
CA SER A 51 16.29 -1.47 -4.30
C SER A 51 16.52 -2.75 -5.13
N GLY A 52 16.56 -3.93 -4.53
CA GLY A 52 16.64 -5.20 -5.29
C GLY A 52 15.36 -5.49 -6.11
N ARG A 53 14.20 -5.06 -5.64
CA ARG A 53 12.93 -5.11 -6.39
C ARG A 53 12.86 -4.03 -7.46
N VAL A 54 13.55 -2.92 -7.26
CA VAL A 54 13.64 -1.79 -8.19
C VAL A 54 14.38 -2.16 -9.45
N LEU A 55 15.49 -2.93 -9.35
CA LEU A 55 16.25 -3.37 -10.53
C LEU A 55 15.43 -4.27 -11.47
N GLN A 56 14.50 -5.07 -10.95
CA GLN A 56 13.59 -5.88 -11.78
C GLN A 56 12.42 -5.10 -12.39
N ARG A 57 12.19 -3.86 -11.94
CA ARG A 57 11.05 -3.03 -12.32
C ARG A 57 11.47 -1.68 -12.90
N GLN A 58 12.75 -1.54 -13.31
CA GLN A 58 13.25 -0.33 -13.97
C GLN A 58 12.37 0.01 -15.19
N GLY A 59 11.84 1.22 -15.19
CA GLY A 59 11.04 1.76 -16.29
C GLY A 59 9.51 1.60 -16.13
N LYS A 60 8.98 1.02 -15.03
CA LYS A 60 7.55 1.04 -14.79
C LYS A 60 7.16 2.29 -13.99
N VAL A 61 6.33 3.14 -14.59
CA VAL A 61 5.63 4.23 -13.91
C VAL A 61 4.35 3.67 -13.26
N TYR A 62 4.22 3.84 -11.96
CA TYR A 62 3.01 3.46 -11.20
C TYR A 62 2.02 4.62 -11.20
N ARG A 63 0.83 4.41 -11.72
CA ARG A 63 -0.23 5.41 -11.76
C ARG A 63 -1.19 5.20 -10.61
N ILE A 64 -1.23 6.16 -9.71
CA ILE A 64 -2.12 6.14 -8.54
C ILE A 64 -3.20 7.21 -8.72
N SER A 65 -4.45 6.81 -8.56
CA SER A 65 -5.58 7.74 -8.58
C SER A 65 -5.99 8.09 -7.14
N ALA A 66 -5.84 9.35 -6.76
CA ALA A 66 -6.26 9.86 -5.44
C ALA A 66 -7.61 10.59 -5.60
N ILE A 67 -8.68 9.96 -5.11
CA ILE A 67 -10.06 10.44 -5.18
C ILE A 67 -10.49 10.86 -3.78
N LEU A 68 -10.51 12.16 -3.53
CA LEU A 68 -10.64 12.73 -2.20
C LEU A 68 -11.91 13.56 -2.07
N VAL A 69 -12.41 13.69 -0.84
CA VAL A 69 -13.54 14.58 -0.54
C VAL A 69 -13.03 15.96 -0.16
N GLN A 70 -13.77 17.01 -0.55
CA GLN A 70 -13.47 18.39 -0.21
C GLN A 70 -13.75 18.62 1.28
N VAL A 71 -12.68 18.71 2.06
CA VAL A 71 -12.67 18.99 3.51
C VAL A 71 -11.55 19.99 3.81
N ASP A 72 -11.59 20.63 4.98
CA ASP A 72 -10.54 21.53 5.41
C ASP A 72 -9.16 20.85 5.52
N ALA A 73 -9.15 19.55 5.81
CA ALA A 73 -7.93 18.74 5.88
C ALA A 73 -7.35 18.35 4.51
N LEU A 74 -8.06 18.57 3.39
CA LEU A 74 -7.65 18.16 2.05
C LEU A 74 -6.23 18.62 1.66
N PRO A 75 -5.79 19.87 1.93
CA PRO A 75 -4.42 20.29 1.61
C PRO A 75 -3.35 19.50 2.37
N TYR A 76 -3.63 19.15 3.63
CA TYR A 76 -2.70 18.38 4.45
C TYR A 76 -2.63 16.93 3.96
N LEU A 77 -3.77 16.36 3.56
CA LEU A 77 -3.85 15.01 3.01
C LEU A 77 -3.05 14.90 1.70
N LYS A 78 -3.26 15.85 0.77
CA LYS A 78 -2.47 15.92 -0.48
C LYS A 78 -0.97 16.04 -0.20
N LYS A 79 -0.58 16.95 0.69
CA LYS A 79 0.83 17.12 1.08
C LYS A 79 1.43 15.85 1.69
N GLY A 80 0.64 15.10 2.48
CA GLY A 80 1.05 13.82 3.05
C GLY A 80 1.28 12.77 1.96
N ILE A 81 0.37 12.65 0.99
CA ILE A 81 0.51 11.75 -0.15
C ILE A 81 1.75 12.10 -0.98
N GLU A 82 1.93 13.37 -1.35
CA GLU A 82 3.09 13.84 -2.13
C GLU A 82 4.41 13.58 -1.40
N ARG A 83 4.43 13.79 -0.08
CA ARG A 83 5.60 13.47 0.74
C ARG A 83 5.88 11.98 0.72
N GLY A 84 4.86 11.13 0.90
CA GLY A 84 5.01 9.68 0.85
C GLY A 84 5.58 9.20 -0.49
N VAL A 85 5.16 9.80 -1.61
CA VAL A 85 5.73 9.52 -2.94
C VAL A 85 7.21 9.90 -3.03
N LYS A 86 7.56 11.11 -2.57
CA LYS A 86 8.96 11.59 -2.60
C LYS A 86 9.90 10.74 -1.73
N GLU A 87 9.40 10.17 -0.65
CA GLU A 87 10.17 9.30 0.24
C GLU A 87 10.36 7.89 -0.34
N GLN A 88 9.59 7.50 -1.37
CA GLN A 88 9.74 6.22 -2.07
C GLN A 88 10.88 6.32 -3.10
N THR A 89 12.07 5.86 -2.70
CA THR A 89 13.20 5.79 -3.63
C THR A 89 13.12 4.52 -4.48
N GLY A 90 13.22 4.69 -5.80
CA GLY A 90 13.30 3.58 -6.75
C GLY A 90 11.97 3.14 -7.36
N PHE A 91 10.92 3.96 -7.20
CA PHE A 91 9.65 3.83 -7.91
C PHE A 91 9.31 5.16 -8.58
N ASP A 92 9.01 5.10 -9.87
CA ASP A 92 8.42 6.24 -10.57
C ASP A 92 6.91 6.18 -10.30
N ILE A 93 6.39 7.16 -9.55
CA ILE A 93 4.97 7.21 -9.15
C ILE A 93 4.37 8.51 -9.67
N GLU A 94 3.34 8.37 -10.47
CA GLU A 94 2.48 9.47 -10.92
C GLU A 94 1.16 9.43 -10.15
N ILE A 95 0.73 10.59 -9.63
CA ILE A 95 -0.56 10.70 -8.94
C ILE A 95 -1.47 11.65 -9.70
N THR A 96 -2.68 11.17 -9.97
CA THR A 96 -3.79 11.97 -10.45
C THR A 96 -4.76 12.26 -9.31
N TYR A 97 -5.28 13.47 -9.22
CA TYR A 97 -6.22 13.88 -8.18
C TYR A 97 -7.60 14.16 -8.77
N ALA A 98 -8.63 13.58 -8.13
CA ALA A 98 -10.02 13.98 -8.31
C ALA A 98 -10.59 14.38 -6.93
N VAL A 99 -11.41 15.43 -6.91
CA VAL A 99 -12.02 15.93 -5.68
C VAL A 99 -13.54 16.00 -5.87
N THR A 100 -14.28 15.52 -4.86
CA THR A 100 -15.74 15.53 -4.84
C THR A 100 -16.25 16.23 -3.58
N GLY A 101 -17.46 16.79 -3.64
CA GLY A 101 -18.19 17.18 -2.45
C GLY A 101 -18.78 15.96 -1.72
N PHE A 102 -19.21 16.13 -0.48
CA PHE A 102 -19.80 15.05 0.34
C PHE A 102 -21.07 14.44 -0.26
N GLN A 103 -21.82 15.18 -1.07
CA GLN A 103 -23.08 14.71 -1.66
C GLN A 103 -22.90 14.16 -3.07
N GLU A 104 -21.68 14.10 -3.58
CA GLU A 104 -21.38 13.70 -4.95
C GLU A 104 -20.97 12.21 -5.05
N ALA A 105 -21.65 11.32 -4.33
CA ALA A 105 -21.32 9.90 -4.31
C ALA A 105 -21.33 9.25 -5.71
N LYS A 106 -22.26 9.64 -6.57
CA LYS A 106 -22.33 9.16 -7.95
C LYS A 106 -21.10 9.57 -8.74
N ARG A 107 -20.72 10.84 -8.66
CA ARG A 107 -19.52 11.36 -9.31
C ARG A 107 -18.24 10.71 -8.77
N GLN A 108 -18.19 10.44 -7.46
CA GLN A 108 -17.08 9.71 -6.87
C GLN A 108 -16.97 8.28 -7.43
N SER A 109 -18.11 7.57 -7.56
CA SER A 109 -18.13 6.25 -8.18
C SER A 109 -17.67 6.28 -9.64
N GLU A 110 -18.04 7.31 -10.42
CA GLU A 110 -17.57 7.51 -11.78
C GLU A 110 -16.05 7.70 -11.87
N TYR A 111 -15.44 8.43 -10.94
CA TYR A 111 -13.98 8.57 -10.88
C TYR A 111 -13.28 7.25 -10.54
N ILE A 112 -13.85 6.42 -9.66
CA ILE A 112 -13.30 5.10 -9.36
C ILE A 112 -13.35 4.22 -10.61
N ILE A 113 -14.49 4.19 -11.32
CA ILE A 113 -14.64 3.43 -12.55
C ILE A 113 -13.67 3.91 -13.63
N LYS A 114 -13.50 5.22 -13.78
CA LYS A 114 -12.53 5.80 -14.71
C LYS A 114 -11.10 5.34 -14.37
N ALA A 115 -10.71 5.33 -13.09
CA ALA A 115 -9.40 4.82 -12.68
C ALA A 115 -9.22 3.33 -13.04
N VAL A 116 -10.28 2.53 -12.96
CA VAL A 116 -10.28 1.12 -13.39
C VAL A 116 -10.08 1.02 -14.92
N GLU A 117 -10.81 1.82 -15.71
CA GLU A 117 -10.72 1.83 -17.17
C GLU A 117 -9.34 2.30 -17.65
N GLU A 118 -8.74 3.27 -16.97
CA GLU A 118 -7.39 3.78 -17.23
C GLU A 118 -6.28 2.86 -16.68
N LYS A 119 -6.66 1.71 -16.09
CA LYS A 119 -5.75 0.71 -15.52
C LYS A 119 -4.76 1.33 -14.51
N ALA A 120 -5.28 2.10 -13.57
CA ALA A 120 -4.49 2.59 -12.44
C ALA A 120 -3.86 1.41 -11.67
N ASP A 121 -2.66 1.60 -11.16
CA ASP A 121 -1.97 0.58 -10.33
C ASP A 121 -2.48 0.58 -8.88
N GLY A 122 -3.22 1.61 -8.48
CA GLY A 122 -3.85 1.71 -7.16
C GLY A 122 -4.74 2.93 -7.02
N ILE A 123 -5.64 2.90 -6.05
CA ILE A 123 -6.57 3.99 -5.73
C ILE A 123 -6.43 4.36 -4.27
N ILE A 124 -6.25 5.66 -3.99
CA ILE A 124 -6.39 6.25 -2.66
C ILE A 124 -7.73 6.97 -2.63
N LEU A 125 -8.58 6.64 -1.67
CA LEU A 125 -9.96 7.08 -1.64
C LEU A 125 -10.36 7.62 -0.25
N SER A 126 -10.88 8.86 -0.18
CA SER A 126 -11.72 9.28 0.96
C SER A 126 -13.16 8.94 0.62
N PRO A 127 -13.72 7.79 1.06
CA PRO A 127 -14.98 7.29 0.56
C PRO A 127 -16.18 8.07 1.10
N ILE A 128 -17.14 8.33 0.22
CA ILE A 128 -18.50 8.70 0.61
C ILE A 128 -19.25 7.39 0.89
N ASN A 129 -19.87 7.27 2.07
CA ASN A 129 -20.62 6.07 2.45
C ASN A 129 -21.91 5.94 1.64
N ALA A 130 -21.80 5.36 0.45
CA ALA A 130 -22.91 5.13 -0.47
C ALA A 130 -22.74 3.82 -1.23
N GLU A 131 -23.86 3.17 -1.56
CA GLU A 131 -23.84 1.87 -2.24
C GLU A 131 -23.15 1.93 -3.62
N CYS A 132 -23.32 3.01 -4.38
CA CYS A 132 -22.63 3.16 -5.67
C CYS A 132 -21.10 3.23 -5.53
N VAL A 133 -20.59 3.84 -4.46
CA VAL A 133 -19.17 3.91 -4.15
C VAL A 133 -18.64 2.53 -3.74
N ARG A 134 -19.38 1.80 -2.89
CA ARG A 134 -19.04 0.43 -2.49
C ARG A 134 -18.89 -0.49 -3.71
N ARG A 135 -19.89 -0.49 -4.60
CA ARG A 135 -19.85 -1.29 -5.84
C ARG A 135 -18.67 -0.90 -6.75
N ALA A 136 -18.35 0.39 -6.81
CA ALA A 136 -17.20 0.84 -7.59
C ALA A 136 -15.86 0.34 -7.01
N ILE A 137 -15.73 0.31 -5.67
CA ILE A 137 -14.58 -0.29 -4.98
C ILE A 137 -14.50 -1.79 -5.29
N ASP A 138 -15.62 -2.52 -5.22
CA ASP A 138 -15.68 -3.94 -5.51
C ASP A 138 -15.26 -4.23 -6.96
N ARG A 139 -15.68 -3.39 -7.91
CA ARG A 139 -15.25 -3.49 -9.31
C ARG A 139 -13.75 -3.22 -9.49
N ALA A 140 -13.17 -2.29 -8.74
CA ALA A 140 -11.73 -2.08 -8.74
C ALA A 140 -10.98 -3.31 -8.20
N ALA A 141 -11.50 -3.93 -7.13
CA ALA A 141 -10.95 -5.16 -6.56
C ALA A 141 -11.04 -6.33 -7.56
N ASP A 142 -12.15 -6.49 -8.30
CA ASP A 142 -12.31 -7.50 -9.36
C ASP A 142 -11.31 -7.30 -10.52
N ALA A 143 -10.96 -6.04 -10.80
CA ALA A 143 -9.91 -5.70 -11.76
C ALA A 143 -8.49 -5.86 -11.22
N GLY A 144 -8.32 -6.30 -9.96
CA GLY A 144 -7.03 -6.46 -9.30
C GLY A 144 -6.36 -5.15 -8.89
N ILE A 145 -7.12 -4.04 -8.84
CA ILE A 145 -6.61 -2.73 -8.45
C ILE A 145 -6.84 -2.53 -6.95
N PRO A 146 -5.76 -2.40 -6.15
CA PRO A 146 -5.89 -2.17 -4.71
C PRO A 146 -6.51 -0.80 -4.43
N VAL A 147 -7.47 -0.77 -3.51
CA VAL A 147 -8.09 0.45 -2.99
C VAL A 147 -7.72 0.62 -1.53
N ILE A 148 -7.11 1.74 -1.21
CA ILE A 148 -6.81 2.16 0.16
C ILE A 148 -7.77 3.29 0.52
N THR A 149 -8.57 3.10 1.57
CA THR A 149 -9.40 4.18 2.10
C THR A 149 -8.62 5.02 3.11
N THR A 150 -8.90 6.32 3.15
CA THR A 150 -8.25 7.26 4.06
C THR A 150 -9.26 8.27 4.62
N ASP A 151 -9.00 8.78 5.84
CA ASP A 151 -9.84 9.75 6.56
C ASP A 151 -11.18 9.15 7.02
N SER A 152 -11.96 8.57 6.13
CA SER A 152 -13.18 7.80 6.38
C SER A 152 -13.06 6.38 5.85
N ASP A 153 -14.00 5.54 6.25
CA ASP A 153 -14.08 4.16 5.79
C ASP A 153 -15.46 3.81 5.25
N ILE A 154 -15.55 2.72 4.51
CA ILE A 154 -16.81 2.20 3.96
C ILE A 154 -16.88 0.69 4.19
N ASP A 155 -17.65 0.31 5.21
CA ASP A 155 -17.80 -1.09 5.59
C ASP A 155 -18.46 -1.93 4.50
N GLY A 156 -18.11 -3.23 4.50
CA GLY A 156 -18.61 -4.19 3.54
C GLY A 156 -18.07 -4.02 2.11
N SER A 157 -17.10 -3.13 1.87
CA SER A 157 -16.41 -3.01 0.60
C SER A 157 -15.16 -3.90 0.56
N ARG A 158 -14.72 -4.26 -0.64
CA ARG A 158 -13.50 -5.06 -0.88
C ARG A 158 -12.24 -4.20 -0.98
N ARG A 159 -12.19 -3.11 -0.22
CA ARG A 159 -10.95 -2.32 -0.10
C ARG A 159 -9.80 -3.15 0.47
N THR A 160 -8.58 -2.81 0.12
CA THR A 160 -7.38 -3.52 0.60
C THR A 160 -7.10 -3.21 2.06
N CYS A 161 -7.15 -1.94 2.45
CA CYS A 161 -6.99 -1.50 3.84
C CYS A 161 -7.57 -0.10 4.02
N CYS A 162 -7.71 0.30 5.30
CA CYS A 162 -8.08 1.65 5.71
C CYS A 162 -6.94 2.29 6.51
N VAL A 163 -6.65 3.55 6.20
CA VAL A 163 -5.71 4.40 6.93
C VAL A 163 -6.51 5.56 7.54
N SER A 164 -6.91 5.44 8.79
CA SER A 164 -7.68 6.46 9.51
C SER A 164 -7.21 6.57 10.95
N ILE A 165 -7.63 7.64 11.62
CA ILE A 165 -7.47 7.76 13.06
C ILE A 165 -8.45 6.82 13.78
N ASP A 166 -8.02 6.22 14.88
CA ASP A 166 -8.93 5.49 15.80
C ASP A 166 -9.85 6.49 16.51
N SER A 167 -10.99 6.78 15.88
CA SER A 167 -11.98 7.75 16.38
C SER A 167 -12.52 7.37 17.75
N ALA A 168 -12.65 6.08 18.05
CA ALA A 168 -13.11 5.60 19.36
C ALA A 168 -12.10 5.89 20.47
N ARG A 169 -10.80 5.75 20.15
CA ARG A 169 -9.71 6.09 21.06
C ARG A 169 -9.55 7.60 21.21
N ALA A 170 -9.66 8.34 20.12
CA ALA A 170 -9.58 9.81 20.12
C ALA A 170 -10.72 10.42 20.95
N SER A 171 -11.95 9.94 20.79
CA SER A 171 -13.12 10.39 21.56
C SER A 171 -12.99 10.12 23.05
N ARG A 172 -12.41 8.97 23.45
CA ARG A 172 -12.15 8.65 24.86
C ARG A 172 -11.11 9.58 25.51
N ILE A 173 -10.19 10.10 24.73
CA ILE A 173 -9.17 11.05 25.22
C ILE A 173 -9.77 12.45 25.34
N ALA A 174 -10.61 12.88 24.39
CA ALA A 174 -11.25 14.19 24.38
C ALA A 174 -12.37 14.32 25.43
N GLY A 175 -12.94 13.22 25.90
CA GLY A 175 -14.02 13.19 26.92
C GLY A 175 -13.54 13.07 28.36
N ARG A 176 -12.24 13.21 28.62
CA ARG A 176 -11.62 13.28 29.94
C ARG A 176 -11.19 14.71 30.25
#